data_4ea45911c398767ebc64fc4f6380e30e
#
_entry.id   4ea45911c398767ebc64fc4f6380e30e
#
_cell.length_a   1.000
_cell.length_b   1.000
_cell.length_c   1.000
_cell.angle_alpha   90.00
_cell.angle_beta   90.00
_cell.angle_gamma   90.00
#
_symmetry.space_group_name_H-M   'P 1'
#
loop_
_entity.id
_entity.type
_entity.pdbx_description
1 polymer ?
#
loop_
_entity_poly.entity_id
_entity_poly.type
_entity_poly.pdbx_seq_one_letter_code
_entity_poly.pdbx_strand_id
1 'polypeptide(L)'
;MPVPGSLRRQPIDKNEIAQLLESQFNLPKLETLAYLQMLERNRVGVDELAETLALSRSETRDLLQIMISRGLIIRSPRSEEAFSPLHPRMTMTNIFKIYEKMVVQDLRDRRATVDRVVNLLTPIFDERKN
;
A
#
# COMPACT_ATOMS: atom_id res chain seq x y z
N MET A 1 39.63 -8.50 6.52
CA MET A 1 39.46 -7.45 5.54
C MET A 1 38.00 -7.04 5.46
N PRO A 2 37.74 -5.75 5.48
CA PRO A 2 36.35 -5.31 5.37
C PRO A 2 35.75 -5.71 4.02
N VAL A 3 34.49 -6.04 4.05
CA VAL A 3 33.76 -6.37 2.85
C VAL A 3 33.68 -5.11 1.97
N PRO A 4 33.89 -5.22 0.65
CA PRO A 4 33.70 -4.09 -0.25
C PRO A 4 32.35 -3.45 -0.05
N GLY A 5 32.23 -2.15 -0.23
CA GLY A 5 30.99 -1.42 -0.06
C GLY A 5 29.84 -2.01 -0.87
N SER A 6 30.13 -2.58 -2.04
CA SER A 6 29.14 -3.21 -2.91
C SER A 6 28.47 -4.44 -2.29
N LEU A 7 29.10 -5.05 -1.28
CA LEU A 7 28.54 -6.21 -0.59
C LEU A 7 27.82 -5.84 0.70
N ARG A 8 27.84 -4.57 1.05
CA ARG A 8 27.11 -4.08 2.22
C ARG A 8 25.81 -3.45 1.79
N ARG A 9 24.75 -3.77 2.54
CA ARG A 9 23.46 -3.13 2.30
C ARG A 9 23.57 -1.64 2.63
N GLN A 10 22.99 -0.81 1.78
CA GLN A 10 22.88 0.62 2.06
C GLN A 10 21.95 0.84 3.23
N PRO A 11 22.24 1.84 4.08
CA PRO A 11 21.29 2.22 5.12
C PRO A 11 19.95 2.60 4.52
N ILE A 12 18.88 2.16 5.16
CA ILE A 12 17.53 2.43 4.71
C ILE A 12 16.91 3.50 5.61
N ASP A 13 16.43 4.57 5.03
CA ASP A 13 15.60 5.53 5.75
C ASP A 13 14.15 5.06 5.65
N LYS A 14 13.67 4.46 6.72
CA LYS A 14 12.32 3.89 6.78
C LYS A 14 11.25 4.94 6.58
N ASN A 15 11.44 6.12 7.13
CA ASN A 15 10.45 7.20 7.01
C ASN A 15 10.39 7.73 5.59
N GLU A 16 11.52 7.80 4.90
CA GLU A 16 11.54 8.20 3.50
C GLU A 16 10.78 7.21 2.63
N ILE A 17 11.00 5.93 2.83
CA ILE A 17 10.30 4.89 2.08
C ILE A 17 8.80 4.95 2.37
N ALA A 18 8.42 5.08 3.64
CA ALA A 18 7.01 5.16 4.03
C ALA A 18 6.33 6.38 3.39
N GLN A 19 7.02 7.52 3.38
CA GLN A 19 6.47 8.73 2.77
C GLN A 19 6.35 8.58 1.26
N LEU A 20 7.33 7.96 0.63
CA LEU A 20 7.32 7.74 -0.81
C LEU A 20 6.14 6.84 -1.23
N LEU A 21 5.95 5.74 -0.52
CA LEU A 21 4.86 4.81 -0.84
C LEU A 21 3.49 5.42 -0.55
N GLU A 22 3.39 6.24 0.49
CA GLU A 22 2.14 6.92 0.77
C GLU A 22 1.81 7.97 -0.30
N SER A 23 2.79 8.80 -0.66
CA SER A 23 2.56 9.88 -1.62
C SER A 23 2.34 9.37 -3.04
N GLN A 24 3.02 8.30 -3.44
CA GLN A 24 2.96 7.79 -4.80
C GLN A 24 1.84 6.75 -5.01
N PHE A 25 1.55 5.95 -3.99
CA PHE A 25 0.64 4.82 -4.15
C PHE A 25 -0.47 4.75 -3.11
N ASN A 26 -0.59 5.77 -2.26
CA ASN A 26 -1.61 5.81 -1.20
C ASN A 26 -1.50 4.67 -0.19
N LEU A 27 -0.30 4.12 -0.01
CA LEU A 27 -0.08 3.08 0.99
C LEU A 27 0.11 3.74 2.36
N PRO A 28 -0.72 3.41 3.36
CA PRO A 28 -0.58 4.03 4.69
C PRO A 28 0.80 3.76 5.30
N LYS A 29 1.36 4.75 5.96
CA LYS A 29 2.71 4.65 6.55
C LYS A 29 2.86 3.49 7.51
N LEU A 30 1.82 3.21 8.31
CA LEU A 30 1.88 2.09 9.27
C LEU A 30 2.11 0.76 8.57
N GLU A 31 1.50 0.56 7.40
CA GLU A 31 1.68 -0.69 6.65
C GLU A 31 3.13 -0.80 6.16
N THR A 32 3.70 0.29 5.66
CA THR A 32 5.09 0.29 5.23
C THR A 32 6.03 0.00 6.39
N LEU A 33 5.82 0.66 7.53
CA LEU A 33 6.70 0.45 8.69
C LEU A 33 6.61 -0.98 9.20
N ALA A 34 5.41 -1.55 9.23
CA ALA A 34 5.23 -2.95 9.62
C ALA A 34 5.95 -3.88 8.66
N TYR A 35 5.81 -3.64 7.36
CA TYR A 35 6.46 -4.43 6.33
C TYR A 35 7.99 -4.38 6.45
N LEU A 36 8.55 -3.17 6.66
CA LEU A 36 9.99 -3.00 6.80
C LEU A 36 10.53 -3.72 8.03
N GLN A 37 9.78 -3.71 9.14
CA GLN A 37 10.17 -4.46 10.33
C GLN A 37 10.23 -5.96 10.05
N MET A 38 9.27 -6.48 9.29
CA MET A 38 9.26 -7.89 8.92
C MET A 38 10.44 -8.24 8.01
N LEU A 39 10.82 -7.34 7.09
CA LEU A 39 11.99 -7.58 6.25
C LEU A 39 13.26 -7.69 7.07
N GLU A 40 13.38 -6.92 8.14
CA GLU A 40 14.56 -6.97 9.01
C GLU A 40 14.57 -8.20 9.90
N ARG A 41 13.39 -8.62 10.36
CA ARG A 41 13.24 -9.73 11.32
C ARG A 41 12.87 -11.04 10.67
N ASN A 42 12.52 -11.02 9.38
CA ASN A 42 12.07 -12.17 8.61
C ASN A 42 10.67 -12.68 9.02
N ARG A 43 10.35 -12.62 10.30
CA ARG A 43 9.05 -13.05 10.81
C ARG A 43 8.76 -12.29 12.10
N VAL A 44 7.54 -11.79 12.22
CA VAL A 44 7.15 -10.96 13.36
C VAL A 44 5.78 -11.41 13.88
N GLY A 45 5.66 -11.45 15.20
CA GLY A 45 4.40 -11.76 15.85
C GLY A 45 3.58 -10.51 16.13
N VAL A 46 2.31 -10.72 16.46
CA VAL A 46 1.37 -9.62 16.73
C VAL A 46 1.86 -8.73 17.87
N ASP A 47 2.28 -9.34 18.99
CA ASP A 47 2.66 -8.57 20.17
C ASP A 47 3.91 -7.73 19.93
N GLU A 48 4.89 -8.29 19.23
CA GLU A 48 6.11 -7.58 18.89
C GLU A 48 5.82 -6.36 18.00
N LEU A 49 4.97 -6.55 17.00
CA LEU A 49 4.62 -5.48 16.09
C LEU A 49 3.78 -4.41 16.78
N ALA A 50 2.83 -4.83 17.63
CA ALA A 50 2.00 -3.91 18.41
C ALA A 50 2.87 -2.99 19.27
N GLU A 51 3.87 -3.55 19.92
CA GLU A 51 4.78 -2.78 20.75
C GLU A 51 5.58 -1.79 19.92
N THR A 52 6.15 -2.24 18.81
CA THR A 52 6.96 -1.38 17.94
C THR A 52 6.15 -0.22 17.34
N LEU A 53 4.92 -0.48 16.93
CA LEU A 53 4.08 0.53 16.28
C LEU A 53 3.23 1.32 17.26
N ALA A 54 3.31 1.01 18.57
CA ALA A 54 2.51 1.65 19.61
C ALA A 54 1.01 1.52 19.34
N LEU A 55 0.60 0.33 18.93
CA LEU A 55 -0.80 0.00 18.66
C LEU A 55 -1.30 -1.02 19.67
N SER A 56 -2.62 -1.08 19.85
CA SER A 56 -3.23 -2.16 20.62
C SER A 56 -3.10 -3.46 19.84
N ARG A 57 -3.31 -4.58 20.53
CA ARG A 57 -3.30 -5.89 19.89
C ARG A 57 -4.38 -5.99 18.82
N SER A 58 -5.56 -5.47 19.12
CA SER A 58 -6.68 -5.47 18.18
C SER A 58 -6.38 -4.63 16.93
N GLU A 59 -5.85 -3.42 17.12
CA GLU A 59 -5.48 -2.55 16.01
C GLU A 59 -4.40 -3.21 15.13
N THR A 60 -3.46 -3.90 15.77
CA THR A 60 -2.39 -4.59 15.05
C THR A 60 -2.94 -5.74 14.22
N ARG A 61 -3.88 -6.51 14.76
CA ARG A 61 -4.51 -7.60 14.00
C ARG A 61 -5.27 -7.07 12.80
N ASP A 62 -5.98 -5.95 12.96
CA ASP A 62 -6.70 -5.32 11.86
C ASP A 62 -5.72 -4.85 10.78
N LEU A 63 -4.61 -4.24 11.18
CA LEU A 63 -3.56 -3.81 10.27
C LEU A 63 -3.01 -5.00 9.47
N LEU A 64 -2.68 -6.09 10.16
CA LEU A 64 -2.13 -7.27 9.52
C LEU A 64 -3.11 -7.89 8.53
N GLN A 65 -4.40 -7.91 8.89
CA GLN A 65 -5.42 -8.43 7.99
C GLN A 65 -5.50 -7.61 6.70
N ILE A 66 -5.44 -6.30 6.81
CA ILE A 66 -5.42 -5.41 5.65
C ILE A 66 -4.18 -5.67 4.80
N MET A 67 -3.02 -5.82 5.44
CA MET A 67 -1.76 -6.07 4.72
C MET A 67 -1.77 -7.40 3.99
N ILE A 68 -2.41 -8.43 4.56
CA ILE A 68 -2.60 -9.70 3.88
C ILE A 68 -3.46 -9.50 2.63
N SER A 69 -4.56 -8.78 2.77
CA SER A 69 -5.48 -8.56 1.66
C SER A 69 -4.86 -7.74 0.53
N ARG A 70 -3.90 -6.86 0.85
CA ARG A 70 -3.18 -6.07 -0.16
C ARG A 70 -2.03 -6.83 -0.80
N GLY A 71 -1.66 -7.98 -0.26
CA GLY A 71 -0.57 -8.77 -0.81
C GLY A 71 0.82 -8.29 -0.40
N LEU A 72 0.96 -7.83 0.84
CA LEU A 72 2.25 -7.41 1.39
C LEU A 72 2.89 -8.50 2.24
N ILE A 73 2.07 -9.27 2.93
CA ILE A 73 2.52 -10.28 3.90
C ILE A 73 1.66 -11.53 3.80
N ILE A 74 2.15 -12.61 4.40
CA ILE A 74 1.40 -13.85 4.56
C ILE A 74 1.50 -14.31 6.00
N ARG A 75 0.55 -15.14 6.41
CA ARG A 75 0.64 -15.83 7.69
C ARG A 75 1.66 -16.94 7.59
N SER A 76 2.39 -17.16 8.69
CA SER A 76 3.29 -18.29 8.77
C SER A 76 2.49 -19.59 8.73
N PRO A 77 2.91 -20.59 7.92
CA PRO A 77 2.20 -21.86 7.88
C PRO A 77 2.28 -22.63 9.20
N ARG A 78 3.19 -22.25 10.11
CA ARG A 78 3.39 -22.94 11.38
C ARG A 78 2.73 -22.26 12.57
N SER A 79 2.26 -21.02 12.38
CA SER A 79 1.65 -20.27 13.49
C SER A 79 0.74 -19.20 12.92
N GLU A 80 -0.50 -19.15 13.42
CA GLU A 80 -1.46 -18.12 13.05
C GLU A 80 -1.10 -16.74 13.62
N GLU A 81 -0.19 -16.72 14.60
CA GLU A 81 0.21 -15.48 15.26
C GLU A 81 1.51 -14.90 14.70
N ALA A 82 2.10 -15.55 13.71
CA ALA A 82 3.33 -15.07 13.09
C ALA A 82 3.08 -14.76 11.61
N PHE A 83 3.74 -13.70 11.13
CA PHE A 83 3.56 -13.18 9.79
C PHE A 83 4.92 -12.96 9.14
N SER A 84 4.98 -13.16 7.84
CA SER A 84 6.20 -12.99 7.06
C SER A 84 5.95 -12.06 5.87
N PRO A 85 6.95 -11.27 5.48
CA PRO A 85 6.80 -10.39 4.33
C PRO A 85 6.89 -11.19 3.04
N LEU A 86 6.15 -10.75 2.03
CA LEU A 86 6.37 -11.23 0.68
C LEU A 86 7.60 -10.53 0.11
N HIS A 87 8.19 -11.14 -0.91
CA HIS A 87 9.35 -10.53 -1.57
C HIS A 87 8.99 -9.13 -2.07
N PRO A 88 9.90 -8.14 -1.93
CA PRO A 88 9.59 -6.76 -2.32
C PRO A 88 9.05 -6.61 -3.75
N ARG A 89 9.54 -7.41 -4.69
CA ARG A 89 9.03 -7.35 -6.05
C ARG A 89 7.56 -7.73 -6.13
N MET A 90 7.16 -8.75 -5.40
CA MET A 90 5.76 -9.17 -5.35
C MET A 90 4.90 -8.13 -4.63
N THR A 91 5.39 -7.65 -3.50
CA THR A 91 4.70 -6.62 -2.73
C THR A 91 4.47 -5.37 -3.57
N MET A 92 5.50 -4.89 -4.26
CA MET A 92 5.39 -3.69 -5.08
C MET A 92 4.48 -3.92 -6.30
N THR A 93 4.52 -5.11 -6.88
CA THR A 93 3.61 -5.46 -7.96
C THR A 93 2.15 -5.40 -7.48
N ASN A 94 1.89 -5.93 -6.29
CA ASN A 94 0.55 -5.93 -5.72
C ASN A 94 0.09 -4.51 -5.39
N ILE A 95 0.96 -3.70 -4.80
CA ILE A 95 0.66 -2.30 -4.51
C ILE A 95 0.34 -1.53 -5.79
N PHE A 96 1.15 -1.73 -6.82
CA PHE A 96 0.95 -1.05 -8.10
C PHE A 96 -0.40 -1.45 -8.74
N LYS A 97 -0.74 -2.72 -8.69
CA LYS A 97 -2.02 -3.20 -9.26
C LYS A 97 -3.22 -2.58 -8.56
N ILE A 98 -3.15 -2.46 -7.25
CA ILE A 98 -4.23 -1.83 -6.48
C ILE A 98 -4.36 -0.36 -6.88
N TYR A 99 -3.25 0.34 -6.97
CA TYR A 99 -3.22 1.73 -7.36
C TYR A 99 -3.75 1.91 -8.79
N GLU A 100 -3.33 1.05 -9.70
CA GLU A 100 -3.79 1.08 -11.09
C GLU A 100 -5.30 0.96 -11.19
N LYS A 101 -5.90 0.04 -10.42
CA LYS A 101 -7.35 -0.11 -10.38
C LYS A 101 -8.04 1.16 -9.90
N MET A 102 -7.47 1.81 -8.90
CA MET A 102 -8.01 3.06 -8.37
C MET A 102 -7.98 4.16 -9.41
N VAL A 103 -6.86 4.29 -10.12
CA VAL A 103 -6.70 5.30 -11.17
C VAL A 103 -7.67 5.06 -12.32
N VAL A 104 -7.78 3.82 -12.76
CA VAL A 104 -8.70 3.45 -13.85
C VAL A 104 -10.15 3.75 -13.45
N GLN A 105 -10.53 3.41 -12.22
CA GLN A 105 -11.87 3.70 -11.74
C GLN A 105 -12.13 5.20 -11.66
N ASP A 106 -11.14 5.96 -11.18
CA ASP A 106 -11.25 7.41 -11.13
C ASP A 106 -11.45 8.02 -12.51
N LEU A 107 -10.72 7.52 -13.50
CA LEU A 107 -10.88 7.97 -14.89
C LEU A 107 -12.29 7.65 -15.42
N ARG A 108 -12.80 6.47 -15.11
CA ARG A 108 -14.17 6.09 -15.53
C ARG A 108 -15.20 7.01 -14.90
N ASP A 109 -15.04 7.32 -13.62
CA ASP A 109 -15.95 8.21 -12.91
C ASP A 109 -15.94 9.61 -13.52
N ARG A 110 -14.76 10.11 -13.85
CA ARG A 110 -14.59 11.42 -14.48
C ARG A 110 -15.17 11.43 -15.90
N ARG A 111 -15.01 10.33 -16.63
CA ARG A 111 -15.61 10.20 -17.96
C ARG A 111 -17.13 10.25 -17.89
N ALA A 112 -17.71 9.58 -16.90
CA ALA A 112 -19.16 9.64 -16.68
C ALA A 112 -19.61 11.08 -16.41
N THR A 113 -18.79 11.84 -15.68
CA THR A 113 -19.07 13.25 -15.42
C THR A 113 -19.06 14.06 -16.71
N VAL A 114 -18.11 13.80 -17.60
CA VAL A 114 -18.06 14.47 -18.91
C VAL A 114 -19.37 14.23 -19.67
N ASP A 115 -19.79 12.97 -19.74
CA ASP A 115 -21.01 12.60 -20.46
C ASP A 115 -22.25 13.27 -19.84
N ARG A 116 -22.31 13.31 -18.51
CA ARG A 116 -23.40 13.95 -17.80
C ARG A 116 -23.47 15.44 -18.11
N VAL A 117 -22.31 16.12 -18.11
CA VAL A 117 -22.25 17.56 -18.40
C VAL A 117 -22.66 17.83 -19.84
N VAL A 118 -22.20 17.01 -20.77
CA VAL A 118 -22.63 17.13 -22.18
C VAL A 118 -24.14 17.03 -22.29
N ASN A 119 -24.74 16.05 -21.61
CA ASN A 119 -26.18 15.85 -21.67
C ASN A 119 -26.97 17.01 -21.04
N LEU A 120 -26.40 17.64 -20.00
CA LEU A 120 -27.03 18.78 -19.34
C LEU A 120 -26.92 20.06 -20.18
N LEU A 121 -25.81 20.24 -20.89
CA LEU A 121 -25.57 21.48 -21.64
C LEU A 121 -26.06 21.45 -23.06
N THR A 122 -26.18 20.29 -23.69
CA THR A 122 -26.60 20.18 -25.08
C THR A 122 -27.98 20.82 -25.34
N PRO A 123 -29.01 20.61 -24.50
CA PRO A 123 -30.29 21.29 -24.71
C PRO A 123 -30.17 22.81 -24.68
N ILE A 124 -29.32 23.33 -23.78
CA ILE A 124 -29.11 24.77 -23.68
C ILE A 124 -28.49 25.32 -24.97
N PHE A 125 -27.51 24.61 -25.50
CA PHE A 125 -26.90 25.00 -26.78
C PHE A 125 -27.90 24.96 -27.91
N ASP A 126 -28.73 23.91 -27.97
CA ASP A 126 -29.71 23.74 -29.01
C ASP A 126 -30.78 24.84 -29.00
N GLU A 127 -31.16 25.29 -27.80
CA GLU A 127 -32.12 26.40 -27.66
C GLU A 127 -31.61 27.70 -28.28
N ARG A 128 -30.31 27.92 -28.31
CA ARG A 128 -29.72 29.12 -28.90
C ARG A 128 -29.94 29.23 -30.37
N LYS A 129 -30.20 28.13 -31.07
CA LYS A 129 -30.37 28.08 -32.52
C LYS A 129 -31.78 28.44 -32.95
N ASN A 130 -32.67 28.46 -31.99
CA ASN A 130 -34.07 28.76 -32.23
C ASN A 130 -34.37 30.19 -31.81
#